data_77e1ab9a3475739542aa24fc00827965
#
_entry.id   77e1ab9a3475739542aa24fc00827965
#
_cell.length_a   1.000
_cell.length_b   1.000
_cell.length_c   1.000
_cell.angle_alpha   90.00
_cell.angle_beta   90.00
_cell.angle_gamma   90.00
#
_symmetry.space_group_name_H-M   'P 1'
#
loop_
_entity.id
_entity.type
_entity.pdbx_description
1 polymer ?
#
loop_
_entity_poly.entity_id
_entity_poly.type
_entity_poly.pdbx_seq_one_letter_code
_entity_poly.pdbx_strand_id
1 'polypeptide(L)'
;MTDEEKFAINEAGYDRIVRSFGIVRKSLSLNIKAHHEDGLIEQGQIFLFNHFARFETIIPPFLIHKVTGSYCRSIADSALFETSEGFDKLLRGAGAIPNNQPGLLAFLAAEILRGRKVVVFPEGGMVKDRRVLDDVGGYSAFSRTSKTRRKHHLGGAVLALTLDIFKRRIRDLFDHGDNERIERWVKSLRLDSVETLRKRAYDPTLIVPANITFYPLRIEENILSRGAELLAKGLPDQF
;
A
#
# COMPACT_ATOMS: atom_id res chain seq x y z
N MET A 1 6.30 10.07 -21.68
CA MET A 1 6.30 10.00 -20.23
C MET A 1 6.27 8.52 -19.85
N THR A 2 7.31 8.03 -19.24
CA THR A 2 7.38 6.63 -18.80
C THR A 2 6.43 6.42 -17.60
N ASP A 3 6.01 5.17 -17.33
CA ASP A 3 5.20 4.87 -16.14
C ASP A 3 5.89 5.32 -14.85
N GLU A 4 7.22 5.31 -14.83
CA GLU A 4 8.02 5.80 -13.71
C GLU A 4 7.88 7.31 -13.49
N GLU A 5 7.82 8.11 -14.53
CA GLU A 5 7.60 9.56 -14.43
C GLU A 5 6.18 9.87 -14.00
N LYS A 6 5.21 9.10 -14.53
CA LYS A 6 3.79 9.27 -14.21
C LYS A 6 3.47 8.98 -12.74
N PHE A 7 4.18 8.02 -12.13
CA PHE A 7 3.97 7.59 -10.76
C PHE A 7 5.13 7.95 -9.82
N ALA A 8 5.99 8.90 -10.22
CA ALA A 8 7.04 9.37 -9.32
C ALA A 8 6.42 9.90 -8.02
N ILE A 9 6.90 9.44 -6.86
CA ILE A 9 6.51 10.02 -5.58
C ILE A 9 7.11 11.42 -5.49
N ASN A 10 6.24 12.40 -5.30
CA ASN A 10 6.68 13.72 -4.88
C ASN A 10 6.88 13.68 -3.35
N GLU A 11 8.12 13.49 -2.92
CA GLU A 11 8.48 13.34 -1.50
C GLU A 11 7.98 14.51 -0.66
N ALA A 12 8.19 15.75 -1.11
CA ALA A 12 7.69 16.94 -0.41
C ALA A 12 6.16 16.99 -0.33
N GLY A 13 5.47 16.47 -1.37
CA GLY A 13 4.01 16.33 -1.39
C GLY A 13 3.54 15.26 -0.41
N TYR A 14 4.20 14.11 -0.42
CA TYR A 14 3.92 13.00 0.50
C TYR A 14 4.09 13.44 1.96
N ASP A 15 5.19 14.08 2.30
CA ASP A 15 5.47 14.57 3.65
C ASP A 15 4.45 15.63 4.11
N ARG A 16 3.95 16.46 3.19
CA ARG A 16 2.84 17.38 3.49
C ARG A 16 1.56 16.64 3.84
N ILE A 17 1.21 15.60 3.09
CA ILE A 17 0.04 14.76 3.36
C ILE A 17 0.17 14.08 4.73
N VAL A 18 1.34 13.49 5.02
CA VAL A 18 1.62 12.85 6.31
C VAL A 18 1.50 13.85 7.48
N ARG A 19 2.06 15.06 7.33
CA ARG A 19 1.94 16.12 8.33
C ARG A 19 0.50 16.57 8.52
N SER A 20 -0.24 16.79 7.42
CA SER A 20 -1.66 17.17 7.48
C SER A 20 -2.51 16.11 8.17
N PHE A 21 -2.29 14.82 7.87
CA PHE A 21 -2.96 13.74 8.58
C PHE A 21 -2.61 13.74 10.08
N GLY A 22 -1.36 14.01 10.43
CA GLY A 22 -0.93 14.17 11.82
C GLY A 22 -1.69 15.29 12.57
N ILE A 23 -1.96 16.42 11.90
CA ILE A 23 -2.75 17.53 12.44
C ILE A 23 -4.20 17.09 12.62
N VAL A 24 -4.83 16.52 11.58
CA VAL A 24 -6.21 16.03 11.62
C VAL A 24 -6.37 14.98 12.73
N ARG A 25 -5.44 14.06 12.85
CA ARG A 25 -5.43 13.07 13.93
C ARG A 25 -5.46 13.71 15.31
N LYS A 26 -4.65 14.74 15.55
CA LYS A 26 -4.62 15.47 16.82
C LYS A 26 -5.93 16.23 17.05
N SER A 27 -6.44 16.94 16.06
CA SER A 27 -7.68 17.72 16.14
C SER A 27 -8.90 16.85 16.43
N LEU A 28 -8.93 15.63 15.87
CA LEU A 28 -9.99 14.67 16.08
C LEU A 28 -9.74 13.76 17.31
N SER A 29 -8.68 14.00 18.07
CA SER A 29 -8.28 13.17 19.22
C SER A 29 -8.17 11.68 18.88
N LEU A 30 -7.76 11.35 17.64
CA LEU A 30 -7.61 9.97 17.20
C LEU A 30 -6.38 9.32 17.86
N ASN A 31 -6.65 8.39 18.76
CA ASN A 31 -5.60 7.61 19.39
C ASN A 31 -5.30 6.36 18.55
N ILE A 32 -4.24 6.41 17.75
CA ILE A 32 -3.79 5.29 16.94
C ILE A 32 -2.68 4.58 17.71
N LYS A 33 -2.91 3.32 18.06
CA LYS A 33 -1.92 2.44 18.70
C LYS A 33 -1.54 1.35 17.70
N ALA A 34 -0.24 1.15 17.52
CA ALA A 34 0.30 0.02 16.78
C ALA A 34 0.79 -1.02 17.79
N HIS A 35 0.34 -2.27 17.62
CA HIS A 35 0.83 -3.42 18.38
C HIS A 35 1.52 -4.33 17.36
N HIS A 36 2.81 -4.54 17.52
CA HIS A 36 3.62 -5.35 16.61
C HIS A 36 4.81 -5.94 17.37
N GLU A 37 5.38 -7.00 16.84
CA GLU A 37 6.67 -7.50 17.28
C GLU A 37 7.78 -6.54 16.86
N ASP A 38 8.86 -6.49 17.63
CA ASP A 38 9.99 -5.61 17.37
C ASP A 38 10.60 -5.86 15.98
N GLY A 39 10.79 -4.78 15.25
CA GLY A 39 11.39 -4.80 13.91
C GLY A 39 10.45 -5.22 12.76
N LEU A 40 9.21 -5.66 13.00
CA LEU A 40 8.30 -6.10 11.94
C LEU A 40 7.92 -4.98 10.96
N ILE A 41 7.70 -3.77 11.45
CA ILE A 41 7.39 -2.63 10.59
C ILE A 41 8.63 -2.21 9.79
N GLU A 42 9.79 -2.20 10.40
CA GLU A 42 11.07 -1.83 9.79
C GLU A 42 11.48 -2.81 8.69
N GLN A 43 11.36 -4.10 8.96
CA GLN A 43 11.79 -5.16 8.04
C GLN A 43 10.76 -5.48 6.96
N GLY A 44 9.46 -5.33 7.28
CA GLY A 44 8.36 -5.61 6.36
C GLY A 44 8.46 -4.85 5.05
N GLN A 45 8.12 -5.50 3.95
CA GLN A 45 8.14 -4.94 2.60
C GLN A 45 6.74 -4.85 2.01
N ILE A 46 5.90 -5.86 2.26
CA ILE A 46 4.53 -5.96 1.77
C ILE A 46 3.63 -6.11 2.99
N PHE A 47 2.71 -5.17 3.18
CA PHE A 47 1.79 -5.15 4.31
C PHE A 47 0.38 -5.46 3.82
N LEU A 48 -0.25 -6.46 4.41
CA LEU A 48 -1.62 -6.87 4.07
C LEU A 48 -2.55 -6.43 5.20
N PHE A 49 -3.44 -5.49 4.89
CA PHE A 49 -4.42 -4.96 5.83
C PHE A 49 -5.84 -5.34 5.45
N ASN A 50 -6.70 -5.54 6.43
CA ASN A 50 -8.13 -5.62 6.24
C ASN A 50 -8.74 -4.26 5.91
N HIS A 51 -9.90 -4.24 5.23
CA HIS A 51 -10.52 -3.03 4.70
C HIS A 51 -11.98 -2.87 5.17
N PHE A 52 -12.24 -2.01 6.14
CA PHE A 52 -13.60 -1.73 6.65
C PHE A 52 -14.19 -0.41 6.15
N ALA A 53 -13.35 0.64 6.06
CA ALA A 53 -13.77 1.99 5.80
C ALA A 53 -12.83 2.69 4.81
N ARG A 54 -13.28 3.79 4.21
CA ARG A 54 -12.51 4.47 3.16
C ARG A 54 -11.25 5.16 3.68
N PHE A 55 -11.35 5.80 4.83
CA PHE A 55 -10.24 6.62 5.37
C PHE A 55 -9.16 5.80 6.08
N GLU A 56 -9.41 4.56 6.42
CA GLU A 56 -8.39 3.69 7.03
C GLU A 56 -7.21 3.43 6.09
N THR A 57 -7.42 3.54 4.78
CA THR A 57 -6.37 3.31 3.77
C THR A 57 -5.19 4.29 3.90
N ILE A 58 -5.37 5.42 4.60
CA ILE A 58 -4.33 6.41 4.86
C ILE A 58 -3.51 6.03 6.11
N ILE A 59 -4.10 5.29 7.06
CA ILE A 59 -3.48 4.98 8.35
C ILE A 59 -2.21 4.12 8.20
N PRO A 60 -2.20 2.98 7.47
CA PRO A 60 -1.01 2.17 7.31
C PRO A 60 0.18 2.91 6.70
N PRO A 61 0.04 3.61 5.55
CA PRO A 61 1.14 4.39 4.98
C PRO A 61 1.68 5.44 5.95
N PHE A 62 0.79 6.13 6.67
CA PHE A 62 1.19 7.11 7.69
C PHE A 62 2.01 6.48 8.81
N LEU A 63 1.56 5.35 9.37
CA LEU A 63 2.27 4.68 10.47
C LEU A 63 3.61 4.12 10.01
N ILE A 64 3.64 3.44 8.88
CA ILE A 64 4.86 2.87 8.31
C ILE A 64 5.88 3.97 8.03
N HIS A 65 5.47 5.05 7.37
CA HIS A 65 6.36 6.18 7.09
C HIS A 65 6.87 6.82 8.38
N LYS A 66 6.01 7.01 9.37
CA LYS A 66 6.40 7.59 10.66
C LYS A 66 7.44 6.77 11.41
N VAL A 67 7.37 5.44 11.32
CA VAL A 67 8.29 4.52 12.02
C VAL A 67 9.59 4.35 11.22
N THR A 68 9.49 4.22 9.90
CA THR A 68 10.62 3.79 9.07
C THR A 68 11.24 4.89 8.22
N GLY A 69 10.57 6.03 8.06
CA GLY A 69 10.92 7.04 7.06
C GLY A 69 10.66 6.62 5.61
N SER A 70 10.27 5.36 5.36
CA SER A 70 10.05 4.87 4.00
C SER A 70 8.74 5.36 3.43
N TYR A 71 8.74 5.77 2.17
CA TYR A 71 7.52 6.06 1.42
C TYR A 71 6.77 4.77 1.09
N CYS A 72 5.43 4.84 1.10
CA CYS A 72 4.58 3.70 0.82
C CYS A 72 3.90 3.81 -0.54
N ARG A 73 3.65 2.66 -1.16
CA ARG A 73 2.73 2.49 -2.28
C ARG A 73 1.47 1.78 -1.81
N SER A 74 0.32 2.25 -2.23
CA SER A 74 -0.96 1.59 -1.98
C SER A 74 -1.66 1.33 -3.30
N ILE A 75 -2.30 0.16 -3.44
CA ILE A 75 -3.14 -0.14 -4.61
C ILE A 75 -4.52 0.42 -4.32
N ALA A 76 -5.05 1.21 -5.26
CA ALA A 76 -6.38 1.81 -5.15
C ALA A 76 -7.22 1.53 -6.41
N ASP A 77 -8.53 1.60 -6.29
CA ASP A 77 -9.44 1.44 -7.43
C ASP A 77 -9.18 2.52 -8.49
N SER A 78 -9.06 2.10 -9.75
CA SER A 78 -8.80 3.02 -10.88
C SER A 78 -9.86 4.11 -11.03
N ALA A 79 -11.11 3.81 -10.71
CA ALA A 79 -12.20 4.78 -10.76
C ALA A 79 -11.99 5.98 -9.82
N LEU A 80 -11.22 5.83 -8.73
CA LEU A 80 -10.88 6.93 -7.84
C LEU A 80 -10.00 7.99 -8.53
N PHE A 81 -9.17 7.59 -9.48
CA PHE A 81 -8.28 8.49 -10.23
C PHE A 81 -9.01 9.29 -11.33
N GLU A 82 -10.23 8.88 -11.66
CA GLU A 82 -11.08 9.53 -12.67
C GLU A 82 -12.06 10.55 -12.05
N THR A 83 -12.12 10.64 -10.72
CA THR A 83 -13.09 11.48 -9.99
C THR A 83 -12.89 12.97 -10.24
N SER A 84 -11.67 13.46 -10.05
CA SER A 84 -11.26 14.84 -10.36
C SER A 84 -9.74 14.94 -10.44
N GLU A 85 -9.24 15.92 -11.20
CA GLU A 85 -7.79 16.14 -11.34
C GLU A 85 -7.09 16.41 -10.00
N GLY A 86 -7.75 17.17 -9.11
CA GLY A 86 -7.22 17.47 -7.77
C GLY A 86 -7.12 16.20 -6.89
N PHE A 87 -8.11 15.33 -6.98
CA PHE A 87 -8.12 14.09 -6.23
C PHE A 87 -7.15 13.06 -6.79
N ASP A 88 -7.02 12.95 -8.11
CA ASP A 88 -5.98 12.15 -8.76
C ASP A 88 -4.58 12.57 -8.30
N LYS A 89 -4.28 13.88 -8.34
CA LYS A 89 -3.01 14.43 -7.84
C LYS A 89 -2.76 14.11 -6.37
N LEU A 90 -3.80 14.18 -5.55
CA LEU A 90 -3.72 13.84 -4.12
C LEU A 90 -3.40 12.35 -3.93
N LEU A 91 -4.12 11.45 -4.61
CA LEU A 91 -3.90 10.01 -4.53
C LEU A 91 -2.48 9.63 -4.96
N ARG A 92 -2.02 10.12 -6.10
CA ARG A 92 -0.65 9.89 -6.60
C ARG A 92 0.39 10.48 -5.65
N GLY A 93 0.15 11.68 -5.14
CA GLY A 93 1.00 12.31 -4.12
C GLY A 93 1.10 11.49 -2.83
N ALA A 94 0.03 10.80 -2.45
CA ALA A 94 -0.01 9.85 -1.34
C ALA A 94 0.59 8.46 -1.68
N GLY A 95 1.14 8.29 -2.88
CA GLY A 95 1.77 7.04 -3.31
C GLY A 95 0.79 5.98 -3.86
N ALA A 96 -0.48 6.31 -4.06
CA ALA A 96 -1.46 5.39 -4.60
C ALA A 96 -1.21 5.09 -6.09
N ILE A 97 -1.47 3.84 -6.49
CA ILE A 97 -1.36 3.33 -7.85
C ILE A 97 -2.70 2.69 -8.26
N PRO A 98 -3.21 2.98 -9.45
CA PRO A 98 -4.45 2.35 -9.93
C PRO A 98 -4.28 0.84 -10.08
N ASN A 99 -5.31 0.09 -9.69
CA ASN A 99 -5.31 -1.38 -9.74
C ASN A 99 -5.27 -1.95 -11.16
N ASN A 100 -5.62 -1.17 -12.17
CA ASN A 100 -5.60 -1.53 -13.58
C ASN A 100 -4.31 -1.13 -14.32
N GLN A 101 -3.27 -0.65 -13.60
CA GLN A 101 -2.00 -0.26 -14.19
C GLN A 101 -1.32 -1.47 -14.85
N PRO A 102 -0.99 -1.41 -16.16
CA PRO A 102 -0.20 -2.46 -16.81
C PRO A 102 1.13 -2.69 -16.10
N GLY A 103 1.51 -3.95 -15.90
CA GLY A 103 2.78 -4.30 -15.23
C GLY A 103 2.84 -3.92 -13.74
N LEU A 104 1.70 -3.70 -13.09
CA LEU A 104 1.60 -3.24 -11.69
C LEU A 104 2.50 -4.02 -10.73
N LEU A 105 2.51 -5.35 -10.81
CA LEU A 105 3.30 -6.17 -9.88
C LEU A 105 4.80 -5.99 -10.08
N ALA A 106 5.26 -5.91 -11.32
CA ALA A 106 6.66 -5.65 -11.64
C ALA A 106 7.08 -4.24 -11.19
N PHE A 107 6.21 -3.25 -11.41
CA PHE A 107 6.41 -1.89 -10.93
C PHE A 107 6.53 -1.85 -9.40
N LEU A 108 5.61 -2.49 -8.67
CA LEU A 108 5.64 -2.53 -7.20
C LEU A 108 6.86 -3.29 -6.65
N ALA A 109 7.28 -4.37 -7.31
CA ALA A 109 8.52 -5.08 -6.96
C ALA A 109 9.76 -4.17 -7.12
N ALA A 110 9.82 -3.39 -8.20
CA ALA A 110 10.86 -2.38 -8.40
C ALA A 110 10.81 -1.28 -7.32
N GLU A 111 9.62 -0.82 -6.94
CA GLU A 111 9.45 0.15 -5.85
C GLU A 111 9.97 -0.39 -4.50
N ILE A 112 9.75 -1.68 -4.21
CA ILE A 112 10.30 -2.31 -3.01
C ILE A 112 11.83 -2.35 -3.08
N LEU A 113 12.40 -2.69 -4.23
CA LEU A 113 13.85 -2.65 -4.45
C LEU A 113 14.42 -1.21 -4.34
N ARG A 114 13.62 -0.18 -4.64
CA ARG A 114 13.97 1.23 -4.36
C ARG A 114 13.88 1.60 -2.86
N GLY A 115 13.37 0.71 -2.00
CA GLY A 115 13.23 0.93 -0.55
C GLY A 115 11.89 1.42 -0.10
N ARG A 116 10.91 1.41 -0.97
CA ARG A 116 9.54 1.74 -0.62
C ARG A 116 8.83 0.53 -0.07
N LYS A 117 7.76 0.76 0.67
CA LYS A 117 6.92 -0.30 1.22
C LYS A 117 5.59 -0.35 0.49
N VAL A 118 4.98 -1.52 0.41
CA VAL A 118 3.71 -1.69 -0.32
C VAL A 118 2.62 -2.10 0.65
N VAL A 119 1.50 -1.39 0.59
CA VAL A 119 0.28 -1.67 1.37
C VAL A 119 -0.77 -2.24 0.41
N VAL A 120 -1.32 -3.38 0.76
CA VAL A 120 -2.34 -4.09 -0.02
C VAL A 120 -3.53 -4.40 0.88
N PHE A 121 -4.72 -4.23 0.34
CA PHE A 121 -5.98 -4.64 0.94
C PHE A 121 -6.51 -5.85 0.14
N PRO A 122 -6.24 -7.09 0.56
CA PRO A 122 -6.50 -8.29 -0.24
C PRO A 122 -7.99 -8.56 -0.48
N GLU A 123 -8.87 -7.92 0.27
CA GLU A 123 -10.32 -8.01 0.07
C GLU A 123 -10.79 -7.29 -1.21
N GLY A 124 -9.97 -6.37 -1.75
CA GLY A 124 -10.26 -5.64 -2.98
C GLY A 124 -11.45 -4.69 -2.88
N GLY A 125 -11.87 -4.37 -1.68
CA GLY A 125 -12.98 -3.46 -1.37
C GLY A 125 -13.40 -3.54 0.09
N MET A 126 -14.22 -2.60 0.54
CA MET A 126 -14.69 -2.56 1.93
C MET A 126 -15.53 -3.79 2.27
N VAL A 127 -15.12 -4.52 3.31
CA VAL A 127 -15.88 -5.64 3.86
C VAL A 127 -16.82 -5.11 4.94
N LYS A 128 -18.10 -5.02 4.61
CA LYS A 128 -19.16 -4.62 5.55
C LYS A 128 -19.89 -5.81 6.17
N ASP A 129 -19.68 -7.02 5.64
CA ASP A 129 -20.22 -8.25 6.19
C ASP A 129 -19.20 -8.88 7.15
N ARG A 130 -19.62 -9.17 8.38
CA ARG A 130 -18.78 -9.84 9.37
C ARG A 130 -18.58 -11.32 9.10
N ARG A 131 -19.35 -11.90 8.17
CA ARG A 131 -19.22 -13.30 7.76
C ARG A 131 -18.10 -13.43 6.74
N VAL A 132 -16.89 -13.62 7.23
CA VAL A 132 -15.71 -13.84 6.38
C VAL A 132 -15.53 -15.32 5.96
N LEU A 133 -16.29 -16.23 6.56
CA LEU A 133 -16.32 -17.63 6.18
C LEU A 133 -17.58 -17.89 5.35
N ASP A 134 -17.44 -18.63 4.26
CA ASP A 134 -18.56 -19.20 3.51
C ASP A 134 -19.10 -20.48 4.18
N ASP A 135 -20.18 -21.02 3.61
CA ASP A 135 -20.89 -22.18 4.19
C ASP A 135 -20.06 -23.50 4.20
N VAL A 136 -18.93 -23.51 3.46
CA VAL A 136 -17.95 -24.62 3.41
C VAL A 136 -16.66 -24.31 4.17
N GLY A 137 -16.63 -23.21 4.93
CA GLY A 137 -15.47 -22.81 5.75
C GLY A 137 -14.36 -22.10 4.98
N GLY A 138 -14.58 -21.74 3.73
CA GLY A 138 -13.63 -20.96 2.92
C GLY A 138 -13.69 -19.47 3.24
N TYR A 139 -12.53 -18.80 3.21
CA TYR A 139 -12.47 -17.34 3.37
C TYR A 139 -13.02 -16.63 2.14
N SER A 140 -14.04 -15.79 2.33
CA SER A 140 -14.62 -14.98 1.27
C SER A 140 -15.18 -13.68 1.81
N ALA A 141 -15.06 -12.59 1.03
CA ALA A 141 -15.63 -11.30 1.34
C ALA A 141 -16.90 -11.05 0.51
N PHE A 142 -17.96 -10.53 1.14
CA PHE A 142 -19.17 -10.16 0.42
C PHE A 142 -19.00 -8.81 -0.28
N SER A 143 -19.13 -8.80 -1.59
CA SER A 143 -19.15 -7.58 -2.39
C SER A 143 -20.56 -7.00 -2.50
N ARG A 144 -20.79 -5.81 -1.99
CA ARG A 144 -22.08 -5.12 -2.11
C ARG A 144 -22.44 -4.79 -3.56
N THR A 145 -21.45 -4.44 -4.37
CA THR A 145 -21.64 -4.06 -5.78
C THR A 145 -22.08 -5.23 -6.63
N SER A 146 -21.42 -6.39 -6.48
CA SER A 146 -21.77 -7.58 -7.25
C SER A 146 -22.80 -8.48 -6.55
N LYS A 147 -23.17 -8.17 -5.29
CA LYS A 147 -24.05 -9.00 -4.43
C LYS A 147 -23.60 -10.45 -4.30
N THR A 148 -22.31 -10.71 -4.49
CA THR A 148 -21.70 -12.04 -4.46
C THR A 148 -20.55 -12.08 -3.47
N ARG A 149 -20.22 -13.29 -2.98
CA ARG A 149 -18.99 -13.51 -2.22
C ARG A 149 -17.82 -13.67 -3.18
N ARG A 150 -16.71 -13.03 -2.82
CA ARG A 150 -15.44 -13.08 -3.59
C ARG A 150 -14.36 -13.68 -2.71
N LYS A 151 -13.48 -14.46 -3.34
CA LYS A 151 -12.22 -14.87 -2.71
C LYS A 151 -11.31 -13.64 -2.55
N HIS A 152 -10.45 -13.68 -1.54
CA HIS A 152 -9.41 -12.65 -1.39
C HIS A 152 -8.50 -12.63 -2.62
N HIS A 153 -8.04 -11.43 -2.97
CA HIS A 153 -7.10 -11.26 -4.06
C HIS A 153 -5.71 -11.78 -3.68
N LEU A 154 -5.12 -12.60 -4.53
CA LEU A 154 -3.78 -13.15 -4.32
C LEU A 154 -2.65 -12.17 -4.70
N GLY A 155 -2.98 -10.93 -5.04
CA GLY A 155 -2.02 -9.93 -5.53
C GLY A 155 -0.82 -9.71 -4.62
N GLY A 156 -1.00 -9.76 -3.31
CA GLY A 156 0.10 -9.65 -2.35
C GLY A 156 1.09 -10.83 -2.41
N ALA A 157 0.58 -12.06 -2.54
CA ALA A 157 1.42 -13.24 -2.70
C ALA A 157 2.16 -13.25 -4.04
N VAL A 158 1.46 -12.91 -5.13
CA VAL A 158 2.07 -12.82 -6.46
C VAL A 158 3.12 -11.71 -6.50
N LEU A 159 2.89 -10.58 -5.83
CA LEU A 159 3.91 -9.52 -5.68
C LEU A 159 5.16 -10.04 -4.98
N ALA A 160 5.00 -10.79 -3.88
CA ALA A 160 6.14 -11.36 -3.16
C ALA A 160 6.95 -12.32 -4.03
N LEU A 161 6.29 -13.19 -4.80
CA LEU A 161 6.95 -14.07 -5.76
C LEU A 161 7.66 -13.29 -6.88
N THR A 162 7.03 -12.24 -7.40
CA THR A 162 7.63 -11.36 -8.42
C THR A 162 8.90 -10.69 -7.88
N LEU A 163 8.82 -10.17 -6.65
CA LEU A 163 9.98 -9.59 -5.98
C LEU A 163 11.10 -10.60 -5.77
N ASP A 164 10.78 -11.83 -5.36
CA ASP A 164 11.78 -12.87 -5.16
C ASP A 164 12.45 -13.29 -6.48
N ILE A 165 11.71 -13.34 -7.58
CA ILE A 165 12.27 -13.55 -8.92
C ILE A 165 13.27 -12.44 -9.28
N PHE A 166 12.93 -11.17 -9.02
CA PHE A 166 13.84 -10.05 -9.28
C PHE A 166 15.09 -10.15 -8.42
N LYS A 167 14.93 -10.40 -7.12
CA LYS A 167 16.05 -10.58 -6.19
C LYS A 167 16.96 -11.72 -6.62
N ARG A 168 16.40 -12.86 -7.02
CA ARG A 168 17.16 -14.00 -7.52
C ARG A 168 17.97 -13.62 -8.77
N ARG A 169 17.34 -12.98 -9.75
CA ARG A 169 18.05 -12.52 -10.94
C ARG A 169 19.21 -11.57 -10.62
N ILE A 170 19.01 -10.66 -9.67
CA ILE A 170 20.05 -9.73 -9.24
C ILE A 170 21.19 -10.51 -8.55
N ARG A 171 20.88 -11.47 -7.68
CA ARG A 171 21.90 -12.33 -7.05
C ARG A 171 22.71 -13.11 -8.09
N ASP A 172 22.04 -13.70 -9.07
CA ASP A 172 22.71 -14.41 -10.17
C ASP A 172 23.71 -13.51 -10.92
N LEU A 173 23.40 -12.22 -11.12
CA LEU A 173 24.33 -11.26 -11.72
C LEU A 173 25.57 -11.03 -10.85
N PHE A 174 25.39 -10.91 -9.53
CA PHE A 174 26.51 -10.80 -8.59
C PHE A 174 27.39 -12.05 -8.59
N ASP A 175 26.78 -13.23 -8.59
CA ASP A 175 27.49 -14.51 -8.56
C ASP A 175 28.31 -14.75 -9.85
N HIS A 176 27.84 -14.20 -10.98
CA HIS A 176 28.55 -14.29 -12.27
C HIS A 176 29.45 -13.07 -12.56
N GLY A 177 29.51 -12.07 -11.69
CA GLY A 177 30.32 -10.87 -11.88
C GLY A 177 29.89 -9.97 -13.05
N ASP A 178 28.59 -9.97 -13.43
CA ASP A 178 28.07 -9.17 -14.54
C ASP A 178 27.86 -7.70 -14.11
N ASN A 179 28.98 -6.99 -13.98
CA ASN A 179 28.98 -5.61 -13.49
C ASN A 179 28.16 -4.67 -14.38
N GLU A 180 28.16 -4.87 -15.70
CA GLU A 180 27.41 -4.00 -16.62
C GLU A 180 25.90 -4.07 -16.35
N ARG A 181 25.35 -5.28 -16.13
CA ARG A 181 23.93 -5.44 -15.81
C ARG A 181 23.60 -4.99 -14.39
N ILE A 182 24.52 -5.19 -13.45
CA ILE A 182 24.38 -4.69 -12.07
C ILE A 182 24.25 -3.16 -12.08
N GLU A 183 25.12 -2.45 -12.80
CA GLU A 183 25.04 -0.98 -12.92
C GLU A 183 23.77 -0.52 -13.61
N ARG A 184 23.28 -1.25 -14.61
CA ARG A 184 21.98 -0.98 -15.24
C ARG A 184 20.82 -1.09 -14.24
N TRP A 185 20.84 -2.07 -13.35
CA TRP A 185 19.86 -2.18 -12.27
C TRP A 185 19.95 -1.01 -11.30
N VAL A 186 21.14 -0.66 -10.83
CA VAL A 186 21.37 0.49 -9.93
C VAL A 186 20.79 1.76 -10.54
N LYS A 187 21.11 2.02 -11.82
CA LYS A 187 20.64 3.20 -12.55
C LYS A 187 19.11 3.20 -12.73
N SER A 188 18.53 2.07 -13.14
CA SER A 188 17.09 1.96 -13.38
C SER A 188 16.28 2.09 -12.09
N LEU A 189 16.79 1.55 -10.99
CA LEU A 189 16.19 1.68 -9.67
C LEU A 189 16.53 3.01 -8.99
N ARG A 190 17.42 3.84 -9.57
CA ARG A 190 17.90 5.09 -8.98
C ARG A 190 18.46 4.89 -7.57
N LEU A 191 19.27 3.86 -7.40
CA LEU A 191 19.92 3.57 -6.13
C LEU A 191 21.25 4.32 -6.03
N ASP A 192 21.67 4.58 -4.80
CA ASP A 192 22.89 5.33 -4.51
C ASP A 192 24.17 4.52 -4.80
N SER A 193 24.07 3.18 -4.75
CA SER A 193 25.24 2.32 -4.92
C SER A 193 24.88 0.87 -5.28
N VAL A 194 25.88 0.17 -5.81
CA VAL A 194 25.84 -1.28 -6.04
C VAL A 194 25.63 -2.05 -4.73
N GLU A 195 26.22 -1.57 -3.63
CA GLU A 195 26.08 -2.21 -2.33
C GLU A 195 24.64 -2.12 -1.80
N THR A 196 23.96 -1.01 -2.06
CA THR A 196 22.53 -0.88 -1.75
C THR A 196 21.69 -1.91 -2.53
N LEU A 197 21.98 -2.12 -3.82
CA LEU A 197 21.32 -3.14 -4.62
C LEU A 197 21.59 -4.54 -4.08
N ARG A 198 22.87 -4.84 -3.74
CA ARG A 198 23.28 -6.12 -3.17
C ARG A 198 22.50 -6.38 -1.88
N LYS A 199 22.53 -5.47 -0.92
CA LYS A 199 21.80 -5.60 0.34
C LYS A 199 20.34 -5.95 0.08
N ARG A 200 19.64 -5.19 -0.78
CA ARG A 200 18.22 -5.42 -1.06
C ARG A 200 17.92 -6.73 -1.77
N ALA A 201 18.84 -7.21 -2.61
CA ALA A 201 18.68 -8.48 -3.29
C ALA A 201 18.85 -9.68 -2.33
N TYR A 202 19.69 -9.55 -1.29
CA TYR A 202 19.92 -10.61 -0.30
C TYR A 202 19.00 -10.50 0.94
N ASP A 203 18.39 -9.36 1.20
CA ASP A 203 17.36 -9.24 2.26
C ASP A 203 16.17 -10.18 1.97
N PRO A 204 15.60 -10.86 2.97
CA PRO A 204 14.44 -11.73 2.77
C PRO A 204 13.23 -10.93 2.25
N THR A 205 12.33 -11.60 1.54
CA THR A 205 11.04 -11.02 1.17
C THR A 205 10.06 -11.26 2.30
N LEU A 206 9.61 -10.17 2.96
CA LEU A 206 8.73 -10.24 4.13
C LEU A 206 7.35 -9.68 3.84
N ILE A 207 6.34 -10.53 4.01
CA ILE A 207 4.92 -10.15 4.02
C ILE A 207 4.49 -10.03 5.48
N VAL A 208 3.91 -8.89 5.82
CA VAL A 208 3.41 -8.60 7.17
C VAL A 208 1.88 -8.56 7.12
N PRO A 209 1.19 -9.58 7.61
CA PRO A 209 -0.25 -9.51 7.83
C PRO A 209 -0.52 -8.55 9.00
N ALA A 210 -1.48 -7.67 8.80
CA ALA A 210 -1.85 -6.67 9.78
C ALA A 210 -3.37 -6.50 9.83
N ASN A 211 -3.87 -6.08 10.97
CA ASN A 211 -5.29 -5.83 11.19
C ASN A 211 -5.52 -4.43 11.74
N ILE A 212 -6.50 -3.72 11.16
CA ILE A 212 -6.98 -2.46 11.69
C ILE A 212 -8.27 -2.71 12.43
N THR A 213 -8.36 -2.24 13.67
CA THR A 213 -9.58 -2.30 14.47
C THR A 213 -9.89 -0.91 15.01
N PHE A 214 -11.15 -0.51 14.90
CA PHE A 214 -11.64 0.74 15.46
C PHE A 214 -12.38 0.50 16.77
N TYR A 215 -12.12 1.37 17.74
CA TYR A 215 -12.84 1.34 19.00
C TYR A 215 -13.37 2.76 19.32
N PRO A 216 -14.64 2.92 19.67
CA PRO A 216 -15.68 1.89 19.78
C PRO A 216 -16.10 1.33 18.42
N LEU A 217 -16.50 0.06 18.38
CA LEU A 217 -16.90 -0.68 17.17
C LEU A 217 -18.20 -0.17 16.50
N ARG A 218 -18.94 0.73 17.18
CA ARG A 218 -20.15 1.35 16.65
C ARG A 218 -19.83 2.70 16.04
N ILE A 219 -20.09 2.83 14.74
CA ILE A 219 -19.78 4.04 13.95
C ILE A 219 -20.90 5.08 14.02
N GLU A 220 -22.04 4.75 14.61
CA GLU A 220 -23.15 5.70 14.75
C GLU A 220 -22.76 6.83 15.70
N GLU A 221 -22.73 8.06 15.18
CA GLU A 221 -22.58 9.34 15.89
C GLU A 221 -21.17 9.76 16.37
N ASN A 222 -20.07 9.25 15.83
CA ASN A 222 -18.78 9.77 16.22
C ASN A 222 -18.20 10.79 15.21
N ILE A 223 -17.26 11.60 15.69
CA ILE A 223 -16.57 12.66 14.92
C ILE A 223 -15.92 12.11 13.63
N LEU A 224 -15.59 10.82 13.60
CA LEU A 224 -15.02 10.14 12.44
C LEU A 224 -16.02 9.98 11.30
N SER A 225 -17.28 9.66 11.60
CA SER A 225 -18.34 9.58 10.57
C SER A 225 -18.60 10.97 9.97
N ARG A 226 -18.62 12.03 10.79
CA ARG A 226 -18.76 13.42 10.31
C ARG A 226 -17.55 13.88 9.49
N GLY A 227 -16.34 13.52 9.89
CA GLY A 227 -15.12 13.81 9.12
C GLY A 227 -15.07 13.05 7.80
N ALA A 228 -15.50 11.80 7.80
CA ALA A 228 -15.61 10.97 6.58
C ALA A 228 -16.70 11.50 5.63
N GLU A 229 -17.85 11.96 6.16
CA GLU A 229 -18.89 12.60 5.37
C GLU A 229 -18.44 13.92 4.73
N LEU A 230 -17.65 14.72 5.46
CA LEU A 230 -17.06 15.95 4.93
C LEU A 230 -16.07 15.67 3.79
N LEU A 231 -15.24 14.63 3.92
CA LEU A 231 -14.32 14.20 2.88
C LEU A 231 -15.03 13.48 1.71
N ALA A 232 -16.17 12.84 1.98
CA ALA A 232 -16.97 12.14 0.97
C ALA A 232 -17.94 13.05 0.19
N LYS A 233 -18.21 14.26 0.65
CA LYS A 233 -19.12 15.22 -0.01
C LYS A 233 -18.72 15.60 -1.45
N GLY A 234 -17.58 15.20 -1.93
CA GLY A 234 -17.13 15.38 -3.31
C GLY A 234 -16.95 14.07 -4.09
N LEU A 235 -17.29 12.92 -3.49
CA LEU A 235 -17.15 11.61 -4.13
C LEU A 235 -18.52 11.12 -4.63
N PRO A 236 -18.55 10.43 -5.79
CA PRO A 236 -19.79 9.84 -6.31
C PRO A 236 -20.39 8.83 -5.32
N ASP A 237 -21.73 8.73 -5.27
CA ASP A 237 -22.47 7.85 -4.36
C ASP A 237 -22.18 6.34 -4.52
N GLN A 238 -21.45 5.97 -5.54
CA GLN A 238 -21.09 4.58 -5.86
C GLN A 238 -19.86 4.07 -5.10
N PHE A 239 -19.22 4.91 -4.27
CA PHE A 239 -17.99 4.57 -3.53
C PHE A 239 -18.17 4.52 -2.02
#